data_9cb847faf2bee298ab0ca21a18be309b
#
_entry.id   9cb847faf2bee298ab0ca21a18be309b
#
_cell.length_a   1.000
_cell.length_b   1.000
_cell.length_c   1.000
_cell.angle_alpha   90.00
_cell.angle_beta   90.00
_cell.angle_gamma   90.00
#
_symmetry.space_group_name_H-M   'P 1'
#
loop_
_entity.id
_entity.type
_entity.pdbx_description
1 polymer ?
#
loop_
_entity_poly.entity_id
_entity_poly.type
_entity_poly.pdbx_seq_one_letter_code
_entity_poly.pdbx_strand_id
1 'polypeptide(L)'
;MEISSVLLLSAIVESLEIVIPNSVIMNVKQTKLAILLLAAGQGSRLGNIAKALLKKDGIPLIQRFWQEASSLNAIESISVLGFYADEIEPLAKQYSRVVINQQAKEGHGSSVRLGLESLHTHFDLLLIALVDQPRITQTSLALLLNTFETQGDEIDALVPCYQGQRGNPIVMRRRAVLEILDTPTQVCREWLDLHPSRVHFMETNRAEFIADVDTLEDLQRERLEY
;
A
#
# COMPACT_ATOMS: atom_id res chain seq x y z
N MET A 1 -57.11 8.38 15.68
CA MET A 1 -56.57 8.91 16.95
C MET A 1 -55.14 8.43 17.08
N GLU A 2 -54.24 8.90 16.20
CA GLU A 2 -52.81 8.52 16.15
C GLU A 2 -51.97 9.64 15.52
N ILE A 3 -51.95 10.82 16.19
CA ILE A 3 -51.09 11.95 15.77
C ILE A 3 -50.30 12.52 16.97
N SER A 4 -50.16 11.75 18.05
CA SER A 4 -49.55 12.29 19.31
C SER A 4 -48.13 11.79 19.61
N SER A 5 -47.61 10.82 18.88
CA SER A 5 -46.28 10.21 19.20
C SER A 5 -45.11 10.80 18.38
N VAL A 6 -45.35 11.48 17.27
CA VAL A 6 -44.28 12.03 16.42
C VAL A 6 -43.83 13.42 16.89
N LEU A 7 -44.72 14.18 17.57
CA LEU A 7 -44.42 15.51 18.10
C LEU A 7 -43.65 15.47 19.44
N LEU A 8 -43.61 14.33 20.14
CA LEU A 8 -42.83 14.20 21.39
C LEU A 8 -41.35 13.86 21.15
N LEU A 9 -41.00 13.28 20.00
CA LEU A 9 -39.59 12.98 19.67
C LEU A 9 -38.82 14.17 19.12
N SER A 10 -39.47 15.18 18.55
CA SER A 10 -38.81 16.38 18.07
C SER A 10 -38.47 17.38 19.17
N ALA A 11 -39.15 17.34 20.31
CA ALA A 11 -38.89 18.23 21.44
C ALA A 11 -37.77 17.78 22.38
N ILE A 12 -37.32 16.51 22.27
CA ILE A 12 -36.22 15.97 23.11
C ILE A 12 -34.84 16.19 22.48
N VAL A 13 -34.78 16.47 21.16
CA VAL A 13 -33.52 16.71 20.46
C VAL A 13 -32.99 18.13 20.60
N GLU A 14 -33.85 19.09 20.98
CA GLU A 14 -33.48 20.52 21.10
C GLU A 14 -32.93 20.94 22.46
N SER A 15 -32.80 20.07 23.46
CA SER A 15 -32.33 20.46 24.81
C SER A 15 -31.09 19.73 25.33
N LEU A 16 -30.34 19.06 24.47
CA LEU A 16 -29.00 18.58 24.81
C LEU A 16 -27.94 19.55 24.21
N GLU A 17 -27.78 20.71 24.81
CA GLU A 17 -26.53 21.46 24.71
C GLU A 17 -25.43 20.61 25.36
N ILE A 18 -24.79 19.75 24.56
CA ILE A 18 -23.50 19.16 24.95
C ILE A 18 -22.49 20.29 24.91
N VAL A 19 -22.29 20.95 26.06
CA VAL A 19 -21.14 21.84 26.28
C VAL A 19 -19.90 20.97 26.20
N ILE A 20 -19.31 20.89 25.01
CA ILE A 20 -17.96 20.33 24.84
C ILE A 20 -17.00 21.38 25.42
N PRO A 21 -16.25 21.09 26.50
CA PRO A 21 -15.27 22.05 27.01
C PRO A 21 -14.25 22.35 25.90
N ASN A 22 -14.15 23.62 25.53
CA ASN A 22 -13.16 24.16 24.62
C ASN A 22 -11.76 24.06 25.23
N SER A 23 -11.12 22.91 25.34
CA SER A 23 -9.69 22.81 25.64
C SER A 23 -9.11 21.39 25.64
N VAL A 24 -9.49 20.54 24.69
CA VAL A 24 -8.60 19.44 24.29
C VAL A 24 -8.64 19.38 22.75
N ILE A 25 -7.99 20.33 22.12
CA ILE A 25 -7.45 20.09 20.79
C ILE A 25 -6.33 19.07 21.05
N MET A 26 -6.70 17.79 21.14
CA MET A 26 -5.71 16.76 20.88
C MET A 26 -5.22 17.05 19.46
N ASN A 27 -4.00 17.51 19.37
CA ASN A 27 -3.26 17.56 18.13
C ASN A 27 -3.03 16.09 17.75
N VAL A 28 -4.06 15.44 17.18
CA VAL A 28 -3.92 14.10 16.62
C VAL A 28 -2.92 14.27 15.51
N LYS A 29 -1.67 13.96 15.80
CA LYS A 29 -0.57 14.02 14.84
C LYS A 29 -0.99 13.10 13.68
N GLN A 30 -1.43 13.71 12.59
CA GLN A 30 -1.86 12.96 11.42
C GLN A 30 -0.64 12.16 10.93
N THR A 31 -0.72 10.85 10.96
CA THR A 31 0.33 9.94 10.50
C THR A 31 0.69 10.25 9.05
N LYS A 32 1.93 10.60 8.80
CA LYS A 32 2.43 10.93 7.47
C LYS A 32 2.76 9.64 6.72
N LEU A 33 1.94 9.31 5.73
CA LEU A 33 2.10 8.12 4.91
C LEU A 33 2.88 8.44 3.63
N ALA A 34 3.89 7.63 3.31
CA ALA A 34 4.48 7.54 1.97
C ALA A 34 4.06 6.21 1.31
N ILE A 35 3.96 6.18 -0.01
CA ILE A 35 3.62 4.99 -0.78
C ILE A 35 4.68 4.73 -1.84
N LEU A 36 5.20 3.50 -1.87
CA LEU A 36 6.14 2.99 -2.86
C LEU A 36 5.48 1.86 -3.64
N LEU A 37 5.24 2.06 -4.94
CA LEU A 37 4.73 1.05 -5.84
C LEU A 37 5.87 0.49 -6.70
N LEU A 38 6.09 -0.81 -6.63
CA LEU A 38 7.10 -1.51 -7.42
C LEU A 38 6.48 -2.02 -8.72
N ALA A 39 6.98 -1.51 -9.85
CA ALA A 39 6.50 -1.82 -11.21
C ALA A 39 7.66 -2.07 -12.20
N ALA A 40 8.80 -2.60 -11.68
CA ALA A 40 10.03 -2.75 -12.44
C ALA A 40 10.23 -4.15 -13.03
N GLY A 41 9.28 -5.06 -12.88
CA GLY A 41 9.39 -6.48 -13.26
C GLY A 41 9.39 -6.70 -14.77
N GLN A 42 10.17 -7.71 -15.23
CA GLN A 42 10.25 -8.07 -16.66
C GLN A 42 9.02 -8.85 -17.16
N GLY A 43 8.26 -9.51 -16.29
CA GLY A 43 7.15 -10.38 -16.70
C GLY A 43 7.60 -11.59 -17.54
N SER A 44 8.78 -12.14 -17.28
CA SER A 44 9.40 -13.20 -18.10
C SER A 44 8.56 -14.47 -18.22
N ARG A 45 7.86 -14.86 -17.15
CA ARG A 45 6.95 -16.03 -17.16
C ARG A 45 5.68 -15.78 -17.96
N LEU A 46 5.35 -14.53 -18.26
CA LEU A 46 4.21 -14.11 -19.07
C LEU A 46 4.59 -13.79 -20.52
N GLY A 47 5.81 -14.18 -20.94
CA GLY A 47 6.29 -13.86 -22.30
C GLY A 47 6.87 -12.44 -22.43
N ASN A 48 7.43 -11.87 -21.37
CA ASN A 48 8.00 -10.52 -21.33
C ASN A 48 6.92 -9.44 -21.55
N ILE A 49 5.94 -9.40 -20.68
CA ILE A 49 4.82 -8.45 -20.72
C ILE A 49 4.98 -7.38 -19.63
N ALA A 50 4.66 -6.14 -19.97
CA ALA A 50 4.57 -5.03 -19.05
C ALA A 50 3.37 -5.21 -18.11
N LYS A 51 3.53 -5.96 -16.98
CA LYS A 51 2.45 -6.26 -16.03
C LYS A 51 1.67 -5.01 -15.60
N ALA A 52 2.36 -3.88 -15.43
CA ALA A 52 1.76 -2.61 -15.04
C ALA A 52 0.70 -2.09 -16.02
N LEU A 53 0.78 -2.49 -17.29
CA LEU A 53 -0.14 -2.09 -18.36
C LEU A 53 -1.24 -3.12 -18.63
N LEU A 54 -1.18 -4.31 -18.02
CA LEU A 54 -2.30 -5.25 -18.03
C LEU A 54 -3.55 -4.57 -17.50
N LYS A 55 -4.69 -4.83 -18.14
CA LYS A 55 -5.95 -4.15 -17.81
C LYS A 55 -6.89 -5.12 -17.08
N LYS A 56 -7.48 -4.65 -16.00
CA LYS A 56 -8.63 -5.25 -15.35
C LYS A 56 -9.83 -4.33 -15.55
N ASP A 57 -10.90 -4.85 -16.15
CA ASP A 57 -12.08 -4.05 -16.49
C ASP A 57 -11.73 -2.80 -17.33
N GLY A 58 -10.78 -2.94 -18.27
CA GLY A 58 -10.29 -1.87 -19.14
C GLY A 58 -9.31 -0.87 -18.49
N ILE A 59 -9.00 -0.99 -17.20
CA ILE A 59 -8.12 -0.07 -16.46
C ILE A 59 -6.75 -0.72 -16.24
N PRO A 60 -5.62 -0.08 -16.66
CA PRO A 60 -4.27 -0.56 -16.39
C PRO A 60 -3.99 -0.77 -14.91
N LEU A 61 -3.26 -1.83 -14.53
CA LEU A 61 -3.01 -2.18 -13.12
C LEU A 61 -2.33 -1.05 -12.33
N ILE A 62 -1.39 -0.33 -12.95
CA ILE A 62 -0.74 0.81 -12.30
C ILE A 62 -1.73 1.95 -12.01
N GLN A 63 -2.61 2.26 -12.94
CA GLN A 63 -3.66 3.25 -12.77
C GLN A 63 -4.65 2.81 -11.69
N ARG A 64 -5.08 1.55 -11.75
CA ARG A 64 -6.00 0.96 -10.78
C ARG A 64 -5.44 1.07 -9.36
N PHE A 65 -4.18 0.66 -9.15
CA PHE A 65 -3.56 0.76 -7.82
C PHE A 65 -3.61 2.19 -7.27
N TRP A 66 -3.22 3.19 -8.08
CA TRP A 66 -3.21 4.58 -7.63
C TRP A 66 -4.62 5.14 -7.39
N GLN A 67 -5.62 4.69 -8.13
CA GLN A 67 -7.02 5.03 -7.87
C GLN A 67 -7.49 4.47 -6.51
N GLU A 68 -7.17 3.20 -6.21
CA GLU A 68 -7.48 2.57 -4.93
C GLU A 68 -6.72 3.23 -3.75
N ALA A 69 -5.50 3.70 -3.97
CA ALA A 69 -4.69 4.36 -2.97
C ALA A 69 -5.02 5.86 -2.77
N SER A 70 -5.82 6.46 -3.65
CA SER A 70 -6.05 7.92 -3.69
C SER A 70 -6.61 8.50 -2.39
N SER A 71 -7.45 7.75 -1.68
CA SER A 71 -8.05 8.17 -0.42
C SER A 71 -7.11 8.17 0.79
N LEU A 72 -5.91 7.57 0.66
CA LEU A 72 -4.95 7.47 1.76
C LEU A 72 -4.22 8.78 2.04
N ASN A 73 -4.36 9.80 1.19
CA ASN A 73 -3.75 11.12 1.34
C ASN A 73 -2.24 11.05 1.62
N ALA A 74 -1.52 10.20 0.88
CA ALA A 74 -0.08 10.05 1.02
C ALA A 74 0.65 11.36 0.75
N ILE A 75 1.63 11.70 1.61
CA ILE A 75 2.46 12.91 1.44
C ILE A 75 3.52 12.76 0.37
N GLU A 76 3.85 11.51 0.01
CA GLU A 76 4.75 11.16 -1.08
C GLU A 76 4.30 9.86 -1.73
N SER A 77 4.25 9.84 -3.06
CA SER A 77 3.88 8.68 -3.87
C SER A 77 4.95 8.45 -4.93
N ILE A 78 5.54 7.23 -4.96
CA ILE A 78 6.61 6.86 -5.88
C ILE A 78 6.23 5.59 -6.62
N SER A 79 6.41 5.59 -7.96
CA SER A 79 6.44 4.37 -8.77
C SER A 79 7.87 4.07 -9.20
N VAL A 80 8.39 2.89 -8.85
CA VAL A 80 9.68 2.41 -9.36
C VAL A 80 9.43 1.59 -10.60
N LEU A 81 9.92 2.07 -11.73
CA LEU A 81 9.88 1.40 -13.02
C LEU A 81 11.25 0.77 -13.33
N GLY A 82 11.27 -0.15 -14.29
CA GLY A 82 12.50 -0.79 -14.74
C GLY A 82 12.34 -1.26 -16.19
N PHE A 83 12.03 -2.53 -16.37
CA PHE A 83 11.62 -3.00 -17.70
C PHE A 83 10.37 -2.26 -18.15
N TYR A 84 10.29 -1.93 -19.45
CA TYR A 84 9.17 -1.21 -20.07
C TYR A 84 8.93 0.21 -19.50
N ALA A 85 9.98 0.82 -18.92
CA ALA A 85 9.84 2.15 -18.31
C ALA A 85 9.25 3.17 -19.29
N ASP A 86 9.72 3.20 -20.53
CA ASP A 86 9.26 4.15 -21.57
C ASP A 86 7.76 4.02 -21.87
N GLU A 87 7.21 2.79 -21.77
CA GLU A 87 5.80 2.52 -22.02
C GLU A 87 4.93 2.86 -20.81
N ILE A 88 5.45 2.62 -19.58
CA ILE A 88 4.69 2.78 -18.33
C ILE A 88 4.75 4.22 -17.82
N GLU A 89 5.87 4.90 -17.98
CA GLU A 89 6.16 6.20 -17.37
C GLU A 89 5.10 7.28 -17.69
N PRO A 90 4.61 7.43 -18.96
CA PRO A 90 3.61 8.46 -19.27
C PRO A 90 2.32 8.33 -18.46
N LEU A 91 1.93 7.09 -18.13
CA LEU A 91 0.77 6.81 -17.29
C LEU A 91 1.09 6.98 -15.81
N ALA A 92 2.23 6.45 -15.34
CA ALA A 92 2.65 6.50 -13.94
C ALA A 92 2.81 7.94 -13.43
N LYS A 93 3.36 8.84 -14.25
CA LYS A 93 3.55 10.26 -13.92
C LYS A 93 2.27 11.04 -13.61
N GLN A 94 1.12 10.53 -14.02
CA GLN A 94 -0.17 11.16 -13.72
C GLN A 94 -0.57 10.99 -12.24
N TYR A 95 0.05 10.01 -11.54
CA TYR A 95 -0.35 9.61 -10.19
C TYR A 95 0.76 9.71 -9.16
N SER A 96 2.02 9.61 -9.59
CA SER A 96 3.15 9.51 -8.68
C SER A 96 4.42 10.07 -9.30
N ARG A 97 5.39 10.37 -8.45
CA ARG A 97 6.77 10.58 -8.92
C ARG A 97 7.33 9.25 -9.42
N VAL A 98 7.97 9.29 -10.59
CA VAL A 98 8.56 8.10 -11.21
C VAL A 98 10.06 8.06 -10.95
N VAL A 99 10.56 6.87 -10.63
CA VAL A 99 11.98 6.56 -10.51
C VAL A 99 12.27 5.35 -11.38
N ILE A 100 13.28 5.45 -12.24
CA ILE A 100 13.63 4.40 -13.22
C ILE A 100 14.85 3.63 -12.71
N ASN A 101 14.67 2.33 -12.45
CA ASN A 101 15.74 1.44 -12.09
C ASN A 101 16.49 0.92 -13.31
N GLN A 102 17.65 1.48 -13.62
CA GLN A 102 18.52 1.03 -14.70
C GLN A 102 19.12 -0.37 -14.42
N GLN A 103 19.12 -0.80 -13.16
CA GLN A 103 19.65 -2.08 -12.69
C GLN A 103 18.54 -3.09 -12.39
N ALA A 104 17.35 -2.97 -12.99
CA ALA A 104 16.22 -3.87 -12.75
C ALA A 104 16.56 -5.35 -13.03
N LYS A 105 17.57 -5.62 -13.87
CA LYS A 105 18.10 -6.96 -14.14
C LYS A 105 18.76 -7.64 -12.93
N GLU A 106 19.19 -6.87 -11.94
CA GLU A 106 19.77 -7.38 -10.70
C GLU A 106 18.71 -7.95 -9.73
N GLY A 107 17.44 -7.84 -10.10
CA GLY A 107 16.33 -8.44 -9.38
C GLY A 107 15.50 -7.45 -8.57
N HIS A 108 14.50 -7.99 -7.90
CA HIS A 108 13.51 -7.21 -7.15
C HIS A 108 14.14 -6.32 -6.06
N GLY A 109 15.18 -6.81 -5.39
CA GLY A 109 15.86 -6.08 -4.32
C GLY A 109 16.44 -4.74 -4.76
N SER A 110 17.00 -4.65 -5.99
CA SER A 110 17.55 -3.39 -6.52
C SER A 110 16.46 -2.32 -6.69
N SER A 111 15.26 -2.72 -7.10
CA SER A 111 14.12 -1.80 -7.24
C SER A 111 13.56 -1.34 -5.90
N VAL A 112 13.50 -2.24 -4.90
CA VAL A 112 13.14 -1.88 -3.52
C VAL A 112 14.15 -0.85 -3.00
N ARG A 113 15.44 -1.15 -3.07
CA ARG A 113 16.52 -0.29 -2.57
C ARG A 113 16.46 1.10 -3.18
N LEU A 114 16.40 1.17 -4.51
CA LEU A 114 16.28 2.44 -5.23
C LEU A 114 15.04 3.24 -4.80
N GLY A 115 13.90 2.56 -4.62
CA GLY A 115 12.67 3.19 -4.15
C GLY A 115 12.84 3.80 -2.76
N LEU A 116 13.44 3.07 -1.82
CA LEU A 116 13.70 3.56 -0.46
C LEU A 116 14.66 4.76 -0.45
N GLU A 117 15.74 4.71 -1.23
CA GLU A 117 16.72 5.79 -1.38
C GLU A 117 16.13 7.05 -2.04
N SER A 118 15.06 6.87 -2.80
CA SER A 118 14.38 7.96 -3.50
C SER A 118 13.33 8.68 -2.67
N LEU A 119 13.04 8.25 -1.45
CA LEU A 119 12.11 8.96 -0.56
C LEU A 119 12.74 10.25 -0.03
N HIS A 120 12.06 11.39 -0.26
CA HIS A 120 12.59 12.71 0.09
C HIS A 120 11.88 13.33 1.29
N THR A 121 10.62 12.97 1.53
CA THR A 121 9.83 13.56 2.61
C THR A 121 10.07 12.87 3.94
N HIS A 122 9.79 13.59 5.03
CA HIS A 122 9.76 12.99 6.35
C HIS A 122 8.39 12.34 6.57
N PHE A 123 8.31 11.03 6.36
CA PHE A 123 7.13 10.21 6.61
C PHE A 123 7.22 9.50 7.97
N ASP A 124 6.11 9.05 8.50
CA ASP A 124 6.02 8.19 9.69
C ASP A 124 5.88 6.71 9.28
N LEU A 125 5.07 6.44 8.25
CA LEU A 125 4.82 5.10 7.69
C LEU A 125 5.10 5.06 6.19
N LEU A 126 5.61 3.93 5.73
CA LEU A 126 5.78 3.59 4.32
C LEU A 126 4.94 2.36 3.99
N LEU A 127 4.08 2.48 2.99
CA LEU A 127 3.38 1.35 2.37
C LEU A 127 4.14 0.95 1.11
N ILE A 128 4.57 -0.31 1.02
CA ILE A 128 5.27 -0.87 -0.14
C ILE A 128 4.35 -1.88 -0.82
N ALA A 129 4.00 -1.60 -2.08
CA ALA A 129 3.06 -2.40 -2.86
C ALA A 129 3.68 -2.91 -4.17
N LEU A 130 3.07 -3.95 -4.71
CA LEU A 130 3.42 -4.54 -6.01
C LEU A 130 2.32 -4.22 -7.02
N VAL A 131 2.72 -3.86 -8.25
CA VAL A 131 1.77 -3.48 -9.31
C VAL A 131 0.96 -4.66 -9.86
N ASP A 132 1.47 -5.89 -9.68
CA ASP A 132 0.90 -7.13 -10.22
C ASP A 132 -0.09 -7.83 -9.27
N GLN A 133 -0.63 -7.09 -8.29
CA GLN A 133 -1.68 -7.54 -7.38
C GLN A 133 -3.04 -6.90 -7.70
N PRO A 134 -3.78 -7.40 -8.70
CA PRO A 134 -4.99 -6.76 -9.24
C PRO A 134 -6.19 -6.76 -8.29
N ARG A 135 -6.12 -7.50 -7.18
CA ARG A 135 -7.19 -7.61 -6.17
C ARG A 135 -7.03 -6.64 -5.02
N ILE A 136 -5.91 -5.92 -4.91
CA ILE A 136 -5.72 -4.93 -3.86
C ILE A 136 -6.66 -3.76 -4.11
N THR A 137 -7.43 -3.42 -3.08
CA THR A 137 -8.44 -2.37 -3.10
C THR A 137 -8.19 -1.35 -1.98
N GLN A 138 -8.89 -0.21 -2.03
CA GLN A 138 -8.89 0.77 -0.94
C GLN A 138 -9.19 0.10 0.42
N THR A 139 -10.14 -0.84 0.46
CA THR A 139 -10.48 -1.56 1.70
C THR A 139 -9.32 -2.43 2.19
N SER A 140 -8.57 -3.08 1.27
CA SER A 140 -7.37 -3.85 1.63
C SER A 140 -6.28 -2.95 2.22
N LEU A 141 -6.05 -1.80 1.59
CA LEU A 141 -5.05 -0.82 2.04
C LEU A 141 -5.43 -0.21 3.40
N ALA A 142 -6.69 0.18 3.57
CA ALA A 142 -7.20 0.71 4.83
C ALA A 142 -7.11 -0.33 5.97
N LEU A 143 -7.38 -1.62 5.67
CA LEU A 143 -7.25 -2.69 6.66
C LEU A 143 -5.81 -2.78 7.18
N LEU A 144 -4.81 -2.76 6.30
CA LEU A 144 -3.39 -2.83 6.70
C LEU A 144 -3.00 -1.65 7.59
N LEU A 145 -3.36 -0.43 7.20
CA LEU A 145 -3.03 0.78 7.95
C LEU A 145 -3.73 0.82 9.31
N ASN A 146 -5.03 0.55 9.34
CA ASN A 146 -5.80 0.50 10.59
C ASN A 146 -5.28 -0.59 11.54
N THR A 147 -4.92 -1.78 11.01
CA THR A 147 -4.33 -2.83 11.82
C THR A 147 -2.97 -2.40 12.37
N PHE A 148 -2.14 -1.73 11.54
CA PHE A 148 -0.84 -1.25 11.99
C PHE A 148 -0.96 -0.19 13.10
N GLU A 149 -1.93 0.72 13.01
CA GLU A 149 -2.17 1.75 14.01
C GLU A 149 -2.55 1.19 15.39
N THR A 150 -3.11 -0.03 15.44
CA THR A 150 -3.43 -0.72 16.71
C THR A 150 -2.22 -1.41 17.35
N GLN A 151 -1.08 -1.48 16.65
CA GLN A 151 0.13 -2.10 17.18
C GLN A 151 0.89 -1.14 18.10
N GLY A 152 1.57 -1.71 19.10
CA GLY A 152 2.44 -0.96 20.00
C GLY A 152 3.66 -0.36 19.28
N ASP A 153 4.34 0.54 19.97
CA ASP A 153 5.51 1.23 19.40
C ASP A 153 6.70 0.29 19.14
N GLU A 154 6.71 -0.90 19.71
CA GLU A 154 7.71 -1.95 19.46
C GLU A 154 7.59 -2.58 18.08
N ILE A 155 6.43 -2.48 17.42
CA ILE A 155 6.20 -3.04 16.08
C ILE A 155 6.58 -2.01 15.01
N ASP A 156 7.46 -2.42 14.11
CA ASP A 156 7.99 -1.59 13.04
C ASP A 156 7.54 -1.98 11.65
N ALA A 157 7.03 -3.18 11.50
CA ALA A 157 6.49 -3.63 10.22
C ALA A 157 5.22 -4.46 10.42
N LEU A 158 4.32 -4.39 9.44
CA LEU A 158 3.16 -5.25 9.30
C LEU A 158 3.24 -5.96 7.95
N VAL A 159 3.08 -7.28 7.99
CA VAL A 159 3.08 -8.16 6.82
C VAL A 159 1.79 -8.97 6.84
N PRO A 160 0.90 -8.83 5.84
CA PRO A 160 -0.28 -9.70 5.75
C PRO A 160 0.17 -11.13 5.46
N CYS A 161 -0.50 -12.10 6.09
CA CYS A 161 -0.24 -13.53 5.89
C CYS A 161 -1.54 -14.26 5.56
N TYR A 162 -1.53 -15.04 4.50
CA TYR A 162 -2.63 -15.91 4.12
C TYR A 162 -2.15 -17.36 4.09
N GLN A 163 -2.74 -18.21 4.94
CA GLN A 163 -2.35 -19.62 5.07
C GLN A 163 -0.83 -19.84 5.27
N GLY A 164 -0.22 -18.98 6.10
CA GLY A 164 1.21 -19.03 6.41
C GLY A 164 2.12 -18.42 5.32
N GLN A 165 1.58 -17.96 4.20
CA GLN A 165 2.33 -17.27 3.15
C GLN A 165 2.31 -15.76 3.39
N ARG A 166 3.49 -15.13 3.43
CA ARG A 166 3.65 -13.68 3.51
C ARG A 166 3.19 -13.02 2.22
N GLY A 167 2.42 -11.95 2.33
CA GLY A 167 1.86 -11.20 1.20
C GLY A 167 2.33 -9.74 1.16
N ASN A 168 1.73 -9.01 0.24
CA ASN A 168 1.90 -7.57 0.03
C ASN A 168 0.50 -6.91 -0.12
N PRO A 169 0.40 -5.58 0.08
CA PRO A 169 1.42 -4.62 0.50
C PRO A 169 1.91 -4.84 1.94
N ILE A 170 3.12 -4.37 2.24
CA ILE A 170 3.65 -4.29 3.61
C ILE A 170 3.63 -2.84 4.09
N VAL A 171 3.51 -2.65 5.41
CA VAL A 171 3.62 -1.34 6.05
C VAL A 171 4.84 -1.32 6.95
N MET A 172 5.65 -0.26 6.89
CA MET A 172 6.87 -0.13 7.70
C MET A 172 6.97 1.25 8.35
N ARG A 173 7.43 1.31 9.60
CA ARG A 173 7.83 2.59 10.22
C ARG A 173 9.11 3.11 9.58
N ARG A 174 9.22 4.45 9.56
CA ARG A 174 10.40 5.12 9.02
C ARG A 174 11.71 4.62 9.63
N ARG A 175 11.75 4.33 10.95
CA ARG A 175 12.98 3.86 11.60
C ARG A 175 13.49 2.52 11.02
N ALA A 176 12.59 1.57 10.70
CA ALA A 176 12.98 0.32 10.04
C ALA A 176 13.52 0.56 8.63
N VAL A 177 12.91 1.49 7.89
CA VAL A 177 13.40 1.89 6.56
C VAL A 177 14.81 2.50 6.65
N LEU A 178 15.08 3.34 7.65
CA LEU A 178 16.41 3.92 7.86
C LEU A 178 17.44 2.84 8.20
N GLU A 179 17.13 1.86 9.05
CA GLU A 179 18.02 0.73 9.35
C GLU A 179 18.35 -0.08 8.09
N ILE A 180 17.38 -0.31 7.21
CA ILE A 180 17.61 -0.96 5.90
C ILE A 180 18.59 -0.12 5.07
N LEU A 181 18.39 1.20 5.04
CA LEU A 181 19.23 2.11 4.25
C LEU A 181 20.65 2.22 4.78
N ASP A 182 20.85 2.07 6.09
CA ASP A 182 22.19 2.07 6.72
C ASP A 182 23.01 0.83 6.35
N THR A 183 22.37 -0.24 5.86
CA THR A 183 23.04 -1.48 5.44
C THR A 183 23.03 -1.60 3.92
N PRO A 184 24.15 -1.46 3.21
CA PRO A 184 24.19 -1.28 1.75
C PRO A 184 23.50 -2.36 0.91
N THR A 185 23.50 -3.62 1.36
CA THR A 185 22.93 -4.76 0.61
C THR A 185 21.58 -5.23 1.14
N GLN A 186 21.13 -4.70 2.28
CA GLN A 186 19.90 -5.16 2.92
C GLN A 186 18.66 -4.64 2.19
N VAL A 187 17.67 -5.52 2.05
CA VAL A 187 16.33 -5.19 1.55
C VAL A 187 15.26 -5.54 2.58
N CYS A 188 14.03 -5.09 2.36
CA CYS A 188 12.94 -5.27 3.32
C CYS A 188 12.77 -6.71 3.80
N ARG A 189 12.84 -7.70 2.90
CA ARG A 189 12.66 -9.12 3.25
C ARG A 189 13.68 -9.60 4.27
N GLU A 190 14.95 -9.28 4.05
CA GLU A 190 16.04 -9.65 4.97
C GLU A 190 15.88 -8.97 6.32
N TRP A 191 15.50 -7.69 6.33
CA TRP A 191 15.23 -6.96 7.56
C TRP A 191 14.09 -7.61 8.36
N LEU A 192 12.99 -7.99 7.71
CA LEU A 192 11.85 -8.67 8.33
C LEU A 192 12.26 -10.02 8.95
N ASP A 193 13.15 -10.77 8.28
CA ASP A 193 13.64 -12.07 8.75
C ASP A 193 14.59 -11.93 9.97
N LEU A 194 15.36 -10.85 10.02
CA LEU A 194 16.28 -10.56 11.11
C LEU A 194 15.61 -9.96 12.36
N HIS A 195 14.41 -9.38 12.23
CA HIS A 195 13.72 -8.67 13.31
C HIS A 195 12.30 -9.20 13.58
N PRO A 196 12.09 -10.52 13.76
CA PRO A 196 10.74 -11.09 13.86
C PRO A 196 9.93 -10.55 15.05
N SER A 197 10.57 -10.12 16.13
CA SER A 197 9.91 -9.52 17.30
C SER A 197 9.39 -8.09 17.05
N ARG A 198 9.81 -7.44 15.97
CA ARG A 198 9.40 -6.09 15.54
C ARG A 198 8.42 -6.14 14.35
N VAL A 199 8.00 -7.34 13.94
CA VAL A 199 7.09 -7.56 12.81
C VAL A 199 5.78 -8.13 13.29
N HIS A 200 4.68 -7.46 12.98
CA HIS A 200 3.35 -8.03 13.14
C HIS A 200 2.97 -8.79 11.87
N PHE A 201 2.90 -10.11 11.96
CA PHE A 201 2.35 -10.97 10.91
C PHE A 201 0.83 -11.02 11.06
N MET A 202 0.12 -10.24 10.23
CA MET A 202 -1.34 -10.16 10.24
C MET A 202 -1.93 -11.38 9.54
N GLU A 203 -2.32 -12.42 10.30
CA GLU A 203 -3.05 -13.55 9.74
C GLU A 203 -4.42 -13.11 9.21
N THR A 204 -4.74 -13.49 7.99
CA THR A 204 -5.98 -13.10 7.32
C THR A 204 -6.53 -14.22 6.45
N ASN A 205 -7.84 -14.20 6.21
CA ASN A 205 -8.50 -15.08 5.24
C ASN A 205 -8.61 -14.47 3.84
N ARG A 206 -7.94 -13.34 3.59
CA ARG A 206 -7.98 -12.58 2.34
C ARG A 206 -6.83 -12.98 1.44
N ALA A 207 -7.13 -13.76 0.40
CA ALA A 207 -6.14 -14.23 -0.58
C ALA A 207 -5.60 -13.11 -1.50
N GLU A 208 -6.24 -11.94 -1.53
CA GLU A 208 -5.78 -10.81 -2.35
C GLU A 208 -4.34 -10.37 -2.04
N PHE A 209 -3.88 -10.56 -0.79
CA PHE A 209 -2.54 -10.16 -0.38
C PHE A 209 -1.42 -11.05 -0.95
N ILE A 210 -1.76 -12.23 -1.48
CA ILE A 210 -0.82 -13.15 -2.10
C ILE A 210 -1.14 -13.44 -3.58
N ALA A 211 -2.11 -12.71 -4.14
CA ALA A 211 -2.61 -12.97 -5.50
C ALA A 211 -1.82 -12.17 -6.55
N ASP A 212 -0.58 -12.54 -6.75
CA ASP A 212 0.27 -11.97 -7.79
C ASP A 212 -0.09 -12.56 -9.17
N VAL A 213 0.13 -11.79 -10.23
CA VAL A 213 -0.05 -12.25 -11.62
C VAL A 213 1.30 -12.60 -12.22
N ASP A 214 1.61 -13.90 -12.26
CA ASP A 214 2.90 -14.42 -12.70
C ASP A 214 2.82 -15.34 -13.91
N THR A 215 1.67 -15.98 -14.16
CA THR A 215 1.47 -16.98 -15.20
C THR A 215 0.29 -16.65 -16.12
N LEU A 216 0.17 -17.35 -17.24
CA LEU A 216 -1.00 -17.21 -18.14
C LEU A 216 -2.29 -17.66 -17.46
N GLU A 217 -2.23 -18.66 -16.57
CA GLU A 217 -3.37 -19.08 -15.76
C GLU A 217 -3.83 -17.95 -14.83
N ASP A 218 -2.87 -17.17 -14.28
CA ASP A 218 -3.20 -16.02 -13.44
C ASP A 218 -3.91 -14.93 -14.26
N LEU A 219 -3.47 -14.66 -15.50
CA LEU A 219 -4.16 -13.71 -16.39
C LEU A 219 -5.63 -14.10 -16.60
N GLN A 220 -5.87 -15.38 -16.87
CA GLN A 220 -7.21 -15.89 -17.09
C GLN A 220 -8.06 -15.83 -15.82
N ARG A 221 -7.48 -16.27 -14.68
CA ARG A 221 -8.15 -16.26 -13.37
C ARG A 221 -8.54 -14.84 -12.97
N GLU A 222 -7.66 -13.88 -13.20
CA GLU A 222 -7.87 -12.47 -12.87
C GLU A 222 -8.64 -11.70 -13.95
N ARG A 223 -8.94 -12.34 -15.10
CA ARG A 223 -9.59 -11.71 -16.27
C ARG A 223 -8.86 -10.45 -16.72
N LEU A 224 -7.54 -10.56 -16.85
CA LEU A 224 -6.70 -9.47 -17.31
C LEU A 224 -6.54 -9.52 -18.82
N GLU A 225 -6.53 -8.34 -19.42
CA GLU A 225 -6.32 -8.11 -20.85
C GLU A 225 -5.03 -7.31 -21.05
N TYR A 226 -4.43 -7.46 -22.23
CA TYR A 226 -3.25 -6.70 -22.64
C TYR A 226 -3.61 -5.42 -23.38
#